data_3c54746090837bcb40e9538e51caccb5
#
_entry.id   3c54746090837bcb40e9538e51caccb5
#
_cell.length_a   1.000
_cell.length_b   1.000
_cell.length_c   1.000
_cell.angle_alpha   90.00
_cell.angle_beta   90.00
_cell.angle_gamma   90.00
#
_symmetry.space_group_name_H-M   'P 1'
#
loop_
_entity.id
_entity.type
_entity.pdbx_description
1 polymer ?
#
loop_
_entity_poly.entity_id
_entity_poly.type
_entity_poly.pdbx_seq_one_letter_code
_entity_poly.pdbx_strand_id
1 'polypeptide(L)'
;MKSKILILLCAAVGMLACTDSASVRDAKGAYRYKTTGKVTLEENYATATKADTLVANLENESGTLEVVSLHNGDSLLLTIDQLNGDVNVTRGAITGGRLHFQPYHRTLDVPTTVKYFDTISIGGAILSYDTVIVRERNEYETYDITVKGYADVYDNNLVFMLDYNGRSQTSERTLRGTGIKSLAKKN
;
A
#
# COMPACT_ATOMS: atom_id res chain seq x y z
N MET A 1 -25.26 -57.98 0.96
CA MET A 1 -25.25 -56.95 -0.09
C MET A 1 -25.41 -55.50 0.44
N LYS A 2 -25.70 -55.27 1.70
CA LYS A 2 -25.92 -53.90 2.24
C LYS A 2 -24.63 -53.14 2.63
N SER A 3 -23.51 -53.83 2.84
CA SER A 3 -22.25 -53.20 3.29
C SER A 3 -21.43 -52.51 2.17
N LYS A 4 -21.58 -52.94 0.92
CA LYS A 4 -20.81 -52.35 -0.21
C LYS A 4 -21.34 -51.03 -0.71
N ILE A 5 -22.64 -50.75 -0.47
CA ILE A 5 -23.28 -49.48 -0.89
C ILE A 5 -22.87 -48.33 0.04
N LEU A 6 -22.66 -48.65 1.33
CA LEU A 6 -22.27 -47.63 2.31
C LEU A 6 -20.85 -47.09 2.07
N ILE A 7 -19.92 -47.96 1.66
CA ILE A 7 -18.55 -47.57 1.35
C ILE A 7 -18.47 -46.69 0.10
N LEU A 8 -19.32 -46.94 -0.92
CA LEU A 8 -19.37 -46.13 -2.14
C LEU A 8 -19.94 -44.76 -1.87
N LEU A 9 -20.89 -44.63 -0.94
CA LEU A 9 -21.46 -43.31 -0.60
C LEU A 9 -20.46 -42.45 0.20
N CYS A 10 -19.66 -43.04 1.09
CA CYS A 10 -18.60 -42.32 1.81
C CYS A 10 -17.46 -41.88 0.88
N ALA A 11 -17.14 -42.62 -0.17
CA ALA A 11 -16.14 -42.21 -1.16
C ALA A 11 -16.63 -41.05 -2.05
N ALA A 12 -17.93 -40.98 -2.33
CA ALA A 12 -18.52 -39.88 -3.12
C ALA A 12 -18.59 -38.54 -2.34
N VAL A 13 -18.78 -38.62 -0.99
CA VAL A 13 -18.82 -37.43 -0.13
C VAL A 13 -17.41 -36.88 0.14
N GLY A 14 -16.39 -37.74 0.11
CA GLY A 14 -14.99 -37.31 0.30
C GLY A 14 -14.36 -36.56 -0.90
N MET A 15 -15.01 -36.55 -2.08
CA MET A 15 -14.52 -35.85 -3.26
C MET A 15 -15.12 -34.45 -3.46
N LEU A 16 -15.96 -33.98 -2.52
CA LEU A 16 -16.34 -32.57 -2.42
C LEU A 16 -15.27 -31.74 -1.67
N ALA A 17 -14.01 -32.15 -1.74
CA ALA A 17 -12.90 -31.33 -1.28
C ALA A 17 -12.92 -30.05 -2.13
N CYS A 18 -13.20 -28.93 -1.49
CA CYS A 18 -13.19 -27.59 -2.03
C CYS A 18 -12.06 -27.40 -3.06
N THR A 19 -12.41 -27.55 -4.33
CA THR A 19 -11.50 -27.16 -5.40
C THR A 19 -11.60 -25.64 -5.53
N ASP A 20 -10.51 -24.94 -5.25
CA ASP A 20 -10.40 -23.52 -5.54
C ASP A 20 -10.90 -23.23 -6.97
N SER A 21 -11.66 -22.16 -7.16
CA SER A 21 -12.05 -21.72 -8.49
C SER A 21 -10.80 -21.45 -9.34
N ALA A 22 -10.91 -21.52 -10.66
CA ALA A 22 -9.77 -21.29 -11.55
C ALA A 22 -9.08 -19.94 -11.24
N SER A 23 -9.86 -18.89 -11.03
CA SER A 23 -9.37 -17.55 -10.70
C SER A 23 -8.63 -17.48 -9.35
N VAL A 24 -9.07 -18.26 -8.35
CA VAL A 24 -8.35 -18.36 -7.06
C VAL A 24 -7.01 -19.07 -7.26
N ARG A 25 -6.96 -20.15 -8.04
CA ARG A 25 -5.71 -20.85 -8.36
C ARG A 25 -4.72 -19.96 -9.07
N ASP A 26 -5.19 -19.12 -10.00
CA ASP A 26 -4.35 -18.20 -10.76
C ASP A 26 -3.77 -17.10 -9.87
N ALA A 27 -4.53 -16.64 -8.88
CA ALA A 27 -4.10 -15.61 -7.95
C ALA A 27 -3.21 -16.11 -6.80
N LYS A 28 -3.18 -17.44 -6.52
CA LYS A 28 -2.34 -18.00 -5.45
C LYS A 28 -0.89 -18.02 -5.83
N GLY A 29 -0.02 -17.72 -4.87
CA GLY A 29 1.42 -17.85 -5.05
C GLY A 29 2.22 -16.80 -4.30
N ALA A 30 3.53 -16.86 -4.52
CA ALA A 30 4.48 -15.88 -4.02
C ALA A 30 4.87 -14.93 -5.17
N TYR A 31 4.92 -13.65 -4.87
CA TYR A 31 5.14 -12.58 -5.83
C TYR A 31 6.20 -11.61 -5.32
N ARG A 32 6.86 -10.94 -6.25
CA ARG A 32 7.60 -9.70 -5.98
C ARG A 32 6.82 -8.54 -6.56
N TYR A 33 6.57 -7.51 -5.76
CA TYR A 33 5.84 -6.35 -6.24
C TYR A 33 6.72 -5.11 -6.30
N LYS A 34 6.31 -4.21 -7.19
CA LYS A 34 6.84 -2.85 -7.29
C LYS A 34 5.67 -1.88 -7.45
N THR A 35 5.63 -0.85 -6.61
CA THR A 35 4.62 0.19 -6.63
C THR A 35 5.18 1.45 -7.28
N THR A 36 4.39 2.06 -8.15
CA THR A 36 4.70 3.33 -8.81
C THR A 36 3.48 4.23 -8.78
N GLY A 37 3.70 5.51 -8.62
CA GLY A 37 2.62 6.49 -8.60
C GLY A 37 3.04 7.80 -7.96
N LYS A 38 2.06 8.66 -7.76
CA LYS A 38 2.25 9.96 -7.10
C LYS A 38 1.27 10.09 -5.95
N VAL A 39 1.74 10.66 -4.87
CA VAL A 39 0.91 11.07 -3.74
C VAL A 39 0.95 12.58 -3.61
N THR A 40 -0.14 13.13 -3.16
CA THR A 40 -0.31 14.54 -2.87
C THR A 40 -0.26 14.73 -1.36
N LEU A 41 0.58 15.63 -0.90
CA LEU A 41 0.72 16.03 0.49
C LEU A 41 0.07 17.41 0.64
N GLU A 42 -0.90 17.52 1.54
CA GLU A 42 -1.62 18.76 1.80
C GLU A 42 -1.35 19.21 3.23
N GLU A 43 -0.91 20.45 3.40
CA GLU A 43 -0.78 21.07 4.72
C GLU A 43 -2.09 21.70 5.13
N ASN A 44 -2.62 21.31 6.26
CA ASN A 44 -3.84 21.87 6.85
C ASN A 44 -3.47 22.87 7.97
N TYR A 45 -2.98 24.04 7.60
CA TYR A 45 -2.84 25.11 8.59
C TYR A 45 -4.22 25.71 8.91
N ALA A 46 -4.56 25.76 10.17
CA ALA A 46 -5.81 26.38 10.64
C ALA A 46 -5.94 27.87 10.29
N THR A 47 -4.88 28.49 9.83
CA THR A 47 -4.79 29.93 9.51
C THR A 47 -4.34 30.24 8.07
N ALA A 48 -4.01 29.23 7.25
CA ALA A 48 -3.55 29.45 5.88
C ALA A 48 -4.72 29.58 4.91
N THR A 49 -4.76 30.69 4.18
CA THR A 49 -5.73 30.92 3.10
C THR A 49 -5.47 30.06 1.86
N LYS A 50 -4.38 29.30 1.84
CA LYS A 50 -4.01 28.40 0.75
C LYS A 50 -3.18 27.24 1.31
N ALA A 51 -3.68 26.01 1.17
CA ALA A 51 -2.91 24.82 1.48
C ALA A 51 -1.77 24.68 0.47
N ASP A 52 -0.54 24.59 0.94
CA ASP A 52 0.58 24.22 0.08
C ASP A 52 0.47 22.74 -0.26
N THR A 53 0.37 22.46 -1.55
CA THR A 53 0.24 21.10 -2.06
C THR A 53 1.57 20.64 -2.63
N LEU A 54 2.16 19.62 -2.02
CA LEU A 54 3.36 18.96 -2.53
C LEU A 54 3.00 17.66 -3.22
N VAL A 55 3.68 17.35 -4.32
CA VAL A 55 3.51 16.06 -5.01
C VAL A 55 4.79 15.27 -4.87
N ALA A 56 4.69 14.10 -4.27
CA ALA A 56 5.81 13.17 -4.11
C ALA A 56 5.62 11.93 -4.99
N ASN A 57 6.72 11.44 -5.55
CA ASN A 57 6.74 10.19 -6.31
C ASN A 57 6.95 9.01 -5.37
N LEU A 58 6.16 7.95 -5.55
CA LEU A 58 6.34 6.65 -4.89
C LEU A 58 7.29 5.77 -5.71
N GLU A 59 8.47 6.29 -6.01
CA GLU A 59 9.47 5.49 -6.70
C GLU A 59 10.16 4.56 -5.70
N ASN A 60 10.25 3.26 -6.06
CA ASN A 60 10.97 2.21 -5.32
C ASN A 60 10.27 1.57 -4.12
N GLU A 61 8.98 1.78 -3.93
CA GLU A 61 8.26 0.92 -3.00
C GLU A 61 8.17 -0.49 -3.59
N SER A 62 8.78 -1.47 -2.93
CA SER A 62 8.82 -2.86 -3.37
C SER A 62 8.85 -3.82 -2.18
N GLY A 63 8.56 -5.09 -2.44
CA GLY A 63 8.55 -6.12 -1.42
C GLY A 63 8.10 -7.45 -1.98
N THR A 64 7.70 -8.36 -1.09
CA THR A 64 7.10 -9.64 -1.43
C THR A 64 5.63 -9.68 -1.03
N LEU A 65 4.86 -10.43 -1.79
CA LEU A 65 3.45 -10.68 -1.53
C LEU A 65 3.22 -12.19 -1.61
N GLU A 66 2.63 -12.74 -0.59
CA GLU A 66 2.14 -14.11 -0.59
C GLU A 66 0.61 -14.12 -0.60
N VAL A 67 0.02 -14.90 -1.49
CA VAL A 67 -1.42 -15.09 -1.60
C VAL A 67 -1.75 -16.56 -1.40
N VAL A 68 -2.51 -16.86 -0.34
CA VAL A 68 -2.95 -18.23 -0.02
C VAL A 68 -4.47 -18.29 0.06
N SER A 69 -5.07 -19.43 -0.32
CA SER A 69 -6.51 -19.61 -0.14
C SER A 69 -6.81 -20.00 1.31
N LEU A 70 -7.91 -19.48 1.83
CA LEU A 70 -8.50 -19.90 3.08
C LEU A 70 -9.49 -21.05 2.82
N HIS A 71 -9.79 -21.83 3.85
CA HIS A 71 -10.57 -23.10 3.79
C HIS A 71 -11.92 -23.06 3.05
N ASN A 72 -12.43 -21.88 2.74
CA ASN A 72 -13.76 -21.68 2.12
C ASN A 72 -13.73 -21.46 0.59
N GLY A 73 -12.62 -21.76 -0.08
CA GLY A 73 -12.52 -21.78 -1.55
C GLY A 73 -12.47 -20.42 -2.25
N ASP A 74 -13.18 -19.40 -1.74
CA ASP A 74 -13.28 -18.07 -2.39
C ASP A 74 -12.57 -16.96 -1.63
N SER A 75 -12.11 -17.25 -0.40
CA SER A 75 -11.40 -16.27 0.43
C SER A 75 -9.90 -16.46 0.34
N LEU A 76 -9.19 -15.37 0.23
CA LEU A 76 -7.74 -15.29 0.14
C LEU A 76 -7.17 -14.55 1.33
N LEU A 77 -5.98 -14.95 1.76
CA LEU A 77 -5.15 -14.20 2.68
C LEU A 77 -3.96 -13.67 1.90
N LEU A 78 -3.75 -12.36 2.02
CA LEU A 78 -2.63 -11.66 1.42
C LEU A 78 -1.67 -11.24 2.52
N THR A 79 -0.43 -11.72 2.45
CA THR A 79 0.67 -11.29 3.33
C THR A 79 1.60 -10.42 2.50
N ILE A 80 1.72 -9.15 2.86
CA ILE A 80 2.50 -8.14 2.14
C ILE A 80 3.69 -7.80 3.03
N ASP A 81 4.88 -8.18 2.58
CA ASP A 81 6.14 -7.93 3.27
C ASP A 81 6.91 -6.84 2.51
N GLN A 82 7.13 -5.72 3.17
CA GLN A 82 7.83 -4.57 2.62
C GLN A 82 9.33 -4.65 2.92
N LEU A 83 10.14 -4.05 2.06
CA LEU A 83 11.59 -4.01 2.25
C LEU A 83 12.04 -3.28 3.53
N ASN A 84 11.19 -2.43 4.10
CA ASN A 84 11.44 -1.77 5.39
C ASN A 84 11.20 -2.69 6.61
N GLY A 85 10.74 -3.93 6.39
CA GLY A 85 10.45 -4.91 7.42
C GLY A 85 9.01 -4.90 7.96
N ASP A 86 8.14 -4.04 7.44
CA ASP A 86 6.72 -4.03 7.81
C ASP A 86 5.98 -5.18 7.12
N VAL A 87 5.25 -5.96 7.89
CA VAL A 87 4.41 -7.05 7.38
C VAL A 87 2.94 -6.72 7.59
N ASN A 88 2.19 -6.69 6.50
CA ASN A 88 0.76 -6.46 6.53
C ASN A 88 -0.01 -7.68 6.07
N VAL A 89 -1.10 -7.99 6.77
CA VAL A 89 -1.96 -9.11 6.43
C VAL A 89 -3.37 -8.61 6.20
N THR A 90 -3.94 -8.94 5.04
CA THR A 90 -5.32 -8.59 4.72
C THR A 90 -6.05 -9.76 4.07
N ARG A 91 -7.37 -9.75 4.15
CA ARG A 91 -8.23 -10.75 3.50
C ARG A 91 -8.77 -10.19 2.19
N GLY A 92 -8.94 -11.08 1.23
CA GLY A 92 -9.53 -10.75 -0.05
C GLY A 92 -10.44 -11.84 -0.58
N ALA A 93 -11.17 -11.50 -1.63
CA ALA A 93 -11.99 -12.43 -2.39
C ALA A 93 -11.94 -12.07 -3.87
N ILE A 94 -12.10 -13.06 -4.74
CA ILE A 94 -12.15 -12.83 -6.17
C ILE A 94 -13.60 -12.76 -6.62
N THR A 95 -13.96 -11.65 -7.25
CA THR A 95 -15.27 -11.42 -7.83
C THR A 95 -15.10 -10.79 -9.21
N GLY A 96 -15.70 -11.40 -10.24
CA GLY A 96 -15.62 -10.90 -11.60
C GLY A 96 -14.18 -10.83 -12.17
N GLY A 97 -13.32 -11.75 -11.77
CA GLY A 97 -11.91 -11.77 -12.21
C GLY A 97 -10.99 -10.78 -11.48
N ARG A 98 -11.51 -10.06 -10.49
CA ARG A 98 -10.76 -9.13 -9.66
C ARG A 98 -10.60 -9.64 -8.25
N LEU A 99 -9.42 -9.46 -7.70
CA LEU A 99 -9.13 -9.66 -6.31
C LEU A 99 -9.45 -8.37 -5.54
N HIS A 100 -10.53 -8.38 -4.78
CA HIS A 100 -10.89 -7.33 -3.84
C HIS A 100 -10.33 -7.69 -2.46
N PHE A 101 -9.67 -6.76 -1.81
CA PHE A 101 -9.12 -6.99 -0.47
C PHE A 101 -9.66 -5.97 0.54
N GLN A 102 -9.64 -6.34 1.80
CA GLN A 102 -10.04 -5.44 2.88
C GLN A 102 -9.00 -4.34 3.05
N PRO A 103 -9.43 -3.11 3.35
CA PRO A 103 -8.50 -2.04 3.66
C PRO A 103 -7.54 -2.45 4.78
N TYR A 104 -6.29 -2.05 4.66
CA TYR A 104 -5.29 -2.27 5.69
C TYR A 104 -4.51 -0.99 5.98
N HIS A 105 -3.87 -0.95 7.15
CA HIS A 105 -3.09 0.19 7.61
C HIS A 105 -1.61 -0.15 7.56
N ARG A 106 -0.80 0.81 7.19
CA ARG A 106 0.66 0.73 7.24
C ARG A 106 1.30 2.09 7.34
N THR A 107 2.59 2.10 7.57
CA THR A 107 3.42 3.30 7.47
C THR A 107 3.97 3.47 6.05
N LEU A 108 4.20 4.71 5.65
CA LEU A 108 4.82 5.06 4.37
C LEU A 108 5.76 6.25 4.57
N ASP A 109 7.03 6.07 4.23
CA ASP A 109 8.01 7.15 4.23
C ASP A 109 7.99 7.85 2.87
N VAL A 110 7.77 9.16 2.89
CA VAL A 110 7.68 9.98 1.69
C VAL A 110 8.79 11.03 1.73
N PRO A 111 9.61 11.14 0.66
CA PRO A 111 10.61 12.19 0.57
C PRO A 111 9.93 13.55 0.49
N THR A 112 10.33 14.44 1.37
CA THR A 112 9.86 15.83 1.42
C THR A 112 11.03 16.80 1.40
N THR A 113 10.81 17.99 0.89
CA THR A 113 11.78 19.08 0.99
C THR A 113 11.32 20.04 2.08
N VAL A 114 12.12 20.17 3.12
CA VAL A 114 11.83 21.09 4.23
C VAL A 114 12.66 22.34 4.05
N LYS A 115 12.02 23.50 4.20
CA LYS A 115 12.68 24.81 4.15
C LYS A 115 12.95 25.29 5.57
N TYR A 116 14.20 25.56 5.84
CA TYR A 116 14.64 26.17 7.10
C TYR A 116 14.97 27.63 6.86
N PHE A 117 14.54 28.48 7.77
CA PHE A 117 14.78 29.91 7.74
C PHE A 117 15.76 30.27 8.85
N ASP A 118 17.00 30.57 8.49
CA ASP A 118 18.02 31.06 9.43
C ASP A 118 18.11 32.58 9.29
N THR A 119 18.05 33.29 10.41
CA THR A 119 18.30 34.73 10.44
C THR A 119 19.72 34.99 10.88
N ILE A 120 20.48 35.66 10.06
CA ILE A 120 21.83 36.14 10.40
C ILE A 120 21.86 37.65 10.42
N SER A 121 22.42 38.20 11.47
CA SER A 121 22.67 39.64 11.55
C SER A 121 23.98 39.98 10.86
N ILE A 122 23.91 40.82 9.87
CA ILE A 122 25.06 41.33 9.13
C ILE A 122 25.19 42.83 9.38
N GLY A 123 26.32 43.25 9.91
CA GLY A 123 26.55 44.67 10.14
C GLY A 123 27.63 44.92 11.21
N GLY A 124 27.94 46.19 11.34
CA GLY A 124 28.90 46.70 12.35
C GLY A 124 28.21 47.58 13.37
N ALA A 125 29.00 48.30 14.15
CA ALA A 125 28.55 49.11 15.30
C ALA A 125 27.50 50.22 14.97
N ILE A 126 27.32 50.56 13.70
CA ILE A 126 26.43 51.68 13.27
C ILE A 126 25.20 51.24 12.49
N LEU A 127 25.30 50.16 11.72
CA LEU A 127 24.22 49.58 10.94
C LEU A 127 24.25 48.07 11.01
N SER A 128 23.18 47.46 11.49
CA SER A 128 22.96 46.01 11.41
C SER A 128 21.63 45.74 10.71
N TYR A 129 21.59 44.73 9.87
CA TYR A 129 20.37 44.22 9.26
C TYR A 129 20.34 42.70 9.35
N ASP A 130 19.14 42.17 9.50
CA ASP A 130 18.90 40.75 9.54
C ASP A 130 18.62 40.24 8.15
N THR A 131 19.34 39.21 7.73
CA THR A 131 19.12 38.53 6.47
C THR A 131 18.58 37.13 6.72
N VAL A 132 17.47 36.80 6.08
CA VAL A 132 16.92 35.45 6.15
C VAL A 132 17.57 34.59 5.07
N ILE A 133 18.22 33.53 5.50
CA ILE A 133 18.75 32.52 4.60
C ILE A 133 17.77 31.35 4.54
N VAL A 134 17.32 31.02 3.35
CA VAL A 134 16.48 29.83 3.12
C VAL A 134 17.39 28.66 2.78
N ARG A 135 17.34 27.63 3.60
CA ARG A 135 18.03 26.36 3.33
C ARG A 135 16.97 25.29 3.04
N GLU A 136 17.18 24.52 2.01
CA GLU A 136 16.34 23.39 1.67
C GLU A 136 17.07 22.09 2.05
N ARG A 137 16.37 21.17 2.71
CA ARG A 137 16.87 19.85 3.06
C ARG A 137 15.86 18.80 2.64
N ASN A 138 16.34 17.77 1.98
CA ASN A 138 15.51 16.60 1.69
C ASN A 138 15.45 15.71 2.94
N GLU A 139 14.26 15.47 3.43
CA GLU A 139 13.99 14.63 4.58
C GLU A 139 12.91 13.61 4.21
N TYR A 140 12.78 12.58 5.03
CA TYR A 140 11.65 11.65 4.92
C TYR A 140 10.65 11.97 6.01
N GLU A 141 9.39 12.02 5.63
CA GLU A 141 8.28 12.19 6.56
C GLU A 141 7.44 10.91 6.56
N THR A 142 7.18 10.36 7.74
CA THR A 142 6.42 9.12 7.91
C THR A 142 4.93 9.40 8.04
N TYR A 143 4.13 8.70 7.27
CA TYR A 143 2.67 8.80 7.24
C TYR A 143 2.04 7.47 7.68
N ASP A 144 1.02 7.56 8.54
CA ASP A 144 0.10 6.45 8.78
C ASP A 144 -0.97 6.46 7.71
N ILE A 145 -0.96 5.45 6.84
CA ILE A 145 -1.86 5.38 5.70
C ILE A 145 -2.82 4.19 5.78
N THR A 146 -4.00 4.41 5.24
CA THR A 146 -4.95 3.35 4.89
C THR A 146 -4.82 3.07 3.40
N VAL A 147 -4.61 1.81 3.06
CA VAL A 147 -4.54 1.32 1.69
C VAL A 147 -5.85 0.64 1.34
N LYS A 148 -6.46 1.06 0.23
CA LYS A 148 -7.66 0.45 -0.37
C LYS A 148 -7.39 0.15 -1.83
N GLY A 149 -8.19 -0.74 -2.41
CA GLY A 149 -8.06 -1.00 -3.85
C GLY A 149 -8.49 -2.40 -4.24
N TYR A 150 -8.02 -2.80 -5.40
CA TYR A 150 -8.24 -4.13 -5.96
C TYR A 150 -7.05 -4.54 -6.83
N ALA A 151 -6.98 -5.80 -7.22
CA ALA A 151 -6.01 -6.27 -8.20
C ALA A 151 -6.72 -7.01 -9.33
N ASP A 152 -6.31 -6.74 -10.56
CA ASP A 152 -6.66 -7.55 -11.72
C ASP A 152 -5.68 -8.73 -11.80
N VAL A 153 -6.20 -9.95 -11.99
CA VAL A 153 -5.41 -11.16 -12.20
C VAL A 153 -5.14 -11.28 -13.69
N TYR A 154 -3.90 -11.19 -14.11
CA TYR A 154 -3.53 -11.25 -15.52
C TYR A 154 -2.23 -12.01 -15.72
N ASP A 155 -2.27 -13.08 -16.52
CA ASP A 155 -1.10 -13.86 -16.92
C ASP A 155 -0.17 -14.24 -15.75
N ASN A 156 -0.76 -14.83 -14.71
CA ASN A 156 -0.08 -15.19 -13.45
C ASN A 156 0.56 -14.00 -12.68
N ASN A 157 0.17 -12.76 -13.01
CA ASN A 157 0.57 -11.57 -12.28
C ASN A 157 -0.64 -10.90 -11.64
N LEU A 158 -0.39 -10.05 -10.64
CA LEU A 158 -1.42 -9.21 -10.02
C LEU A 158 -1.09 -7.75 -10.29
N VAL A 159 -2.04 -7.05 -10.90
CA VAL A 159 -1.93 -5.61 -11.17
C VAL A 159 -2.85 -4.89 -10.21
N PHE A 160 -2.27 -4.32 -9.16
CA PHE A 160 -3.02 -3.57 -8.15
C PHE A 160 -3.29 -2.15 -8.61
N MET A 161 -4.51 -1.69 -8.31
CA MET A 161 -4.92 -0.30 -8.35
C MET A 161 -5.23 0.12 -6.91
N LEU A 162 -4.41 1.01 -6.36
CA LEU A 162 -4.42 1.35 -4.94
C LEU A 162 -4.77 2.81 -4.72
N ASP A 163 -5.51 3.06 -3.66
CA ASP A 163 -5.79 4.39 -3.14
C ASP A 163 -5.20 4.50 -1.74
N TYR A 164 -4.44 5.55 -1.51
CA TYR A 164 -3.80 5.86 -0.23
C TYR A 164 -4.47 7.07 0.40
N ASN A 165 -4.71 6.98 1.69
CA ASN A 165 -5.18 8.10 2.48
C ASN A 165 -4.56 8.01 3.88
N GLY A 166 -3.93 9.09 4.33
CA GLY A 166 -3.22 9.06 5.60
C GLY A 166 -2.90 10.42 6.17
N ARG A 167 -2.20 10.38 7.31
CA ARG A 167 -1.71 11.56 8.03
C ARG A 167 -0.27 11.39 8.43
N SER A 168 0.45 12.49 8.47
CA SER A 168 1.81 12.53 9.01
C SER A 168 1.81 12.18 10.50
N GLN A 169 2.86 11.49 10.94
CA GLN A 169 3.11 11.23 12.36
C GLN A 169 3.70 12.44 13.10
N THR A 170 4.28 13.39 12.37
CA THR A 170 5.07 14.48 12.94
C THR A 170 4.54 15.87 12.60
N SER A 171 3.64 15.98 11.63
CA SER A 171 3.08 17.26 11.18
C SER A 171 1.56 17.17 10.98
N GLU A 172 0.92 18.31 10.66
CA GLU A 172 -0.51 18.38 10.34
C GLU A 172 -0.81 18.01 8.87
N ARG A 173 0.17 17.47 8.14
CA ARG A 173 0.01 17.10 6.74
C ARG A 173 -0.86 15.87 6.56
N THR A 174 -1.68 15.91 5.52
CA THR A 174 -2.40 14.74 5.03
C THR A 174 -1.83 14.26 3.72
N LEU A 175 -1.90 12.94 3.49
CA LEU A 175 -1.45 12.28 2.28
C LEU A 175 -2.65 11.70 1.54
N ARG A 176 -2.73 11.95 0.24
CA ARG A 176 -3.69 11.33 -0.66
C ARG A 176 -3.00 10.81 -1.91
N GLY A 177 -3.38 9.62 -2.35
CA GLY A 177 -2.94 9.06 -3.61
C GLY A 177 -4.06 8.23 -4.20
N THR A 178 -4.37 8.43 -5.48
CA THR A 178 -5.40 7.68 -6.19
C THR A 178 -4.83 7.05 -7.44
N GLY A 179 -5.28 5.83 -7.75
CA GLY A 179 -4.83 5.12 -8.94
C GLY A 179 -3.35 4.76 -8.94
N ILE A 180 -2.77 4.55 -7.76
CA ILE A 180 -1.39 4.08 -7.59
C ILE A 180 -1.31 2.66 -8.11
N LYS A 181 -0.34 2.38 -8.98
CA LYS A 181 -0.17 1.06 -9.59
C LYS A 181 0.90 0.25 -8.87
N SER A 182 0.57 -1.00 -8.55
CA SER A 182 1.55 -1.96 -8.06
C SER A 182 1.49 -3.22 -8.92
N LEU A 183 2.61 -3.58 -9.53
CA LEU A 183 2.73 -4.79 -10.32
C LEU A 183 3.41 -5.86 -9.46
N ALA A 184 2.69 -6.93 -9.17
CA ALA A 184 3.20 -8.11 -8.50
C ALA A 184 3.42 -9.23 -9.53
N LYS A 185 4.68 -9.59 -9.73
CA LYS A 185 5.10 -10.68 -10.64
C LYS A 185 5.29 -11.95 -9.85
N LYS A 186 4.71 -13.05 -10.33
CA LYS A 186 4.85 -14.36 -9.72
C LYS A 186 6.30 -14.85 -9.83
N ASN A 187 6.80 -15.41 -8.72
CA ASN A 187 8.15 -15.99 -8.67
C ASN A 187 8.23 -17.30 -9.46
#